data_b916a49ba1dfd38fe761f3851a481307
#
_entry.id   b916a49ba1dfd38fe761f3851a481307
#
_cell.length_a   1.000
_cell.length_b   1.000
_cell.length_c   1.000
_cell.angle_alpha   90.00
_cell.angle_beta   90.00
_cell.angle_gamma   90.00
#
_symmetry.space_group_name_H-M   'P 1'
#
loop_
_entity.id
_entity.type
_entity.pdbx_description
1 polymer ?
#
loop_
_entity_poly.entity_id
_entity_poly.type
_entity_poly.pdbx_seq_one_letter_code
_entity_poly.pdbx_strand_id
1 'polypeptide(L)'
;RTISHDLRTPMTSISGNASNLLSNGETLDTETRNKICTDIFDDAQWLIGLVENLLSITRIEDGRMNLQISPQLMDEMIEEALHHVNRKSCEHTITTQYGDEILLVNVDARLIMQVVVNLVDNAIKYTPVGSVIQISAYRKDHQVVVDVADNGPGIPDRAKAQVFEMFYTGQSRIADSHRSLGLGLPLCRAILTAHGGTLTLRDNIPNGSVFSFALPQSEVNIHE
;
A
#
# COMPACT_ATOMS: atom_id res chain seq x y z
N ARG A 1 -5.94 20.23 0.77
CA ARG A 1 -4.56 20.17 1.27
C ARG A 1 -3.65 20.23 0.06
N THR A 2 -2.68 21.13 0.05
CA THR A 2 -1.73 21.26 -1.06
C THR A 2 -0.50 20.43 -0.75
N ILE A 3 0.01 19.68 -1.75
CA ILE A 3 1.25 18.88 -1.70
C ILE A 3 2.38 19.66 -1.01
N SER A 4 2.51 20.96 -1.33
CA SER A 4 3.52 21.83 -0.74
C SER A 4 3.44 21.97 0.78
N HIS A 5 2.25 21.88 1.37
CA HIS A 5 2.08 21.92 2.82
C HIS A 5 2.53 20.61 3.47
N ASP A 6 2.13 19.50 2.87
CA ASP A 6 2.41 18.16 3.42
C ASP A 6 3.91 17.78 3.27
N LEU A 7 4.59 18.34 2.26
CA LEU A 7 6.05 18.27 2.14
C LEU A 7 6.78 19.16 3.15
N ARG A 8 6.27 20.37 3.39
CA ARG A 8 6.93 21.34 4.27
C ARG A 8 7.04 20.86 5.71
N THR A 9 6.03 20.15 6.20
CA THR A 9 5.99 19.69 7.61
C THR A 9 7.16 18.78 7.96
N PRO A 10 7.44 17.66 7.27
CA PRO A 10 8.59 16.81 7.57
C PRO A 10 9.92 17.52 7.30
N MET A 11 10.00 18.33 6.23
CA MET A 11 11.23 19.10 5.96
C MET A 11 11.55 20.08 7.08
N THR A 12 10.53 20.76 7.64
CA THR A 12 10.71 21.67 8.79
C THR A 12 11.07 20.89 10.05
N SER A 13 10.49 19.70 10.26
CA SER A 13 10.83 18.82 11.39
C SER A 13 12.29 18.37 11.30
N ILE A 14 12.73 17.86 10.15
CA ILE A 14 14.13 17.46 9.92
C ILE A 14 15.07 18.63 10.19
N SER A 15 14.80 19.81 9.60
CA SER A 15 15.65 20.99 9.76
C SER A 15 15.70 21.48 11.21
N GLY A 16 14.54 21.53 11.89
CA GLY A 16 14.47 21.94 13.30
C GLY A 16 15.18 20.97 14.24
N ASN A 17 14.98 19.69 14.06
CA ASN A 17 15.63 18.63 14.82
C ASN A 17 17.16 18.62 14.60
N ALA A 18 17.61 18.75 13.36
CA ALA A 18 19.02 18.85 13.04
C ALA A 18 19.65 20.12 13.66
N SER A 19 18.97 21.27 13.57
CA SER A 19 19.42 22.52 14.21
C SER A 19 19.53 22.40 15.73
N ASN A 20 18.58 21.71 16.38
CA ASN A 20 18.61 21.44 17.80
C ASN A 20 19.82 20.55 18.20
N LEU A 21 20.10 19.50 17.42
CA LEU A 21 21.29 18.67 17.65
C LEU A 21 22.60 19.45 17.48
N LEU A 22 22.68 20.34 16.49
CA LEU A 22 23.86 21.16 16.27
C LEU A 22 24.10 22.18 17.40
N SER A 23 23.00 22.76 17.94
CA SER A 23 23.14 23.84 18.96
C SER A 23 23.25 23.31 20.38
N ASN A 24 22.59 22.18 20.68
CA ASN A 24 22.40 21.67 22.03
C ASN A 24 22.83 20.19 22.22
N GLY A 25 23.41 19.56 21.18
CA GLY A 25 23.67 18.11 21.17
C GLY A 25 24.55 17.61 22.33
N GLU A 26 25.47 18.45 22.82
CA GLU A 26 26.34 18.10 23.97
C GLU A 26 25.61 18.15 25.32
N THR A 27 24.52 18.92 25.42
CA THR A 27 23.73 19.10 26.64
C THR A 27 22.53 18.16 26.74
N LEU A 28 22.15 17.53 25.60
CA LEU A 28 21.06 16.58 25.55
C LEU A 28 21.48 15.23 26.14
N ASP A 29 20.58 14.61 26.90
CA ASP A 29 20.75 13.22 27.29
C ASP A 29 20.71 12.27 26.09
N THR A 30 21.27 11.08 26.27
CA THR A 30 21.40 10.10 25.18
C THR A 30 20.04 9.65 24.62
N GLU A 31 19.03 9.54 25.47
CA GLU A 31 17.68 9.11 25.05
C GLU A 31 17.02 10.16 24.16
N THR A 32 17.04 11.43 24.59
CA THR A 32 16.50 12.55 23.81
C THR A 32 17.23 12.71 22.48
N ARG A 33 18.57 12.60 22.49
CA ARG A 33 19.37 12.66 21.26
C ARG A 33 19.03 11.54 20.29
N ASN A 34 18.91 10.30 20.76
CA ASN A 34 18.55 9.16 19.93
C ASN A 34 17.13 9.32 19.36
N LYS A 35 16.19 9.81 20.16
CA LYS A 35 14.83 10.10 19.68
C LYS A 35 14.83 11.12 18.57
N ILE A 36 15.56 12.22 18.70
CA ILE A 36 15.67 13.26 17.66
C ILE A 36 16.29 12.69 16.37
N CYS A 37 17.33 11.84 16.49
CA CYS A 37 17.93 11.18 15.33
C CYS A 37 16.93 10.24 14.64
N THR A 38 16.15 9.46 15.41
CA THR A 38 15.10 8.59 14.88
C THR A 38 14.02 9.39 14.16
N ASP A 39 13.56 10.49 14.75
CA ASP A 39 12.56 11.37 14.14
C ASP A 39 13.04 11.94 12.79
N ILE A 40 14.32 12.35 12.71
CA ILE A 40 14.93 12.82 11.46
C ILE A 40 14.97 11.69 10.42
N PHE A 41 15.39 10.49 10.83
CA PHE A 41 15.48 9.34 9.95
C PHE A 41 14.11 8.94 9.40
N ASP A 42 13.10 8.85 10.26
CA ASP A 42 11.74 8.49 9.89
C ASP A 42 11.11 9.51 8.94
N ASP A 43 11.31 10.81 9.19
CA ASP A 43 10.86 11.89 8.31
C ASP A 43 11.56 11.86 6.94
N ALA A 44 12.85 11.55 6.90
CA ALA A 44 13.60 11.42 5.66
C ALA A 44 13.15 10.18 4.86
N GLN A 45 12.98 9.02 5.50
CA GLN A 45 12.47 7.81 4.85
C GLN A 45 11.07 8.00 4.27
N TRP A 46 10.22 8.71 5.01
CA TRP A 46 8.90 9.04 4.54
C TRP A 46 8.92 9.93 3.28
N LEU A 47 9.81 10.95 3.22
CA LEU A 47 9.99 11.80 2.03
C LEU A 47 10.52 11.01 0.83
N ILE A 48 11.45 10.08 1.05
CA ILE A 48 11.98 9.20 0.00
C ILE A 48 10.84 8.37 -0.59
N GLY A 49 10.06 7.68 0.24
CA GLY A 49 8.92 6.88 -0.21
C GLY A 49 7.86 7.70 -0.97
N LEU A 50 7.65 8.97 -0.57
CA LEU A 50 6.77 9.88 -1.30
C LEU A 50 7.28 10.15 -2.73
N VAL A 51 8.54 10.53 -2.85
CA VAL A 51 9.15 10.84 -4.15
C VAL A 51 9.16 9.61 -5.05
N GLU A 52 9.51 8.45 -4.52
CA GLU A 52 9.52 7.18 -5.27
C GLU A 52 8.12 6.80 -5.79
N ASN A 53 7.09 6.92 -4.95
CA ASN A 53 5.71 6.64 -5.34
C ASN A 53 5.23 7.61 -6.42
N LEU A 54 5.53 8.91 -6.28
CA LEU A 54 5.15 9.92 -7.27
C LEU A 54 5.85 9.68 -8.61
N LEU A 55 7.16 9.39 -8.59
CA LEU A 55 7.92 9.07 -9.79
C LEU A 55 7.41 7.77 -10.44
N SER A 56 7.02 6.78 -9.67
CA SER A 56 6.46 5.54 -10.18
C SER A 56 5.13 5.78 -10.90
N ILE A 57 4.21 6.53 -10.28
CA ILE A 57 2.92 6.90 -10.89
C ILE A 57 3.16 7.64 -12.22
N THR A 58 4.01 8.68 -12.23
CA THR A 58 4.26 9.47 -13.45
C THR A 58 4.90 8.65 -14.56
N ARG A 59 5.84 7.75 -14.25
CA ARG A 59 6.46 6.87 -15.24
C ARG A 59 5.47 5.87 -15.84
N ILE A 60 4.55 5.37 -15.03
CA ILE A 60 3.49 4.46 -15.49
C ILE A 60 2.51 5.22 -16.39
N GLU A 61 2.01 6.38 -15.95
CA GLU A 61 1.06 7.20 -16.71
C GLU A 61 1.62 7.70 -18.04
N ASP A 62 2.91 8.05 -18.07
CA ASP A 62 3.61 8.45 -19.30
C ASP A 62 3.94 7.26 -20.24
N GLY A 63 3.64 6.02 -19.86
CA GLY A 63 4.03 4.82 -20.61
C GLY A 63 5.54 4.60 -20.71
N ARG A 64 6.32 5.24 -19.82
CA ARG A 64 7.79 5.17 -19.80
C ARG A 64 8.33 4.05 -18.91
N MET A 65 7.47 3.36 -18.20
CA MET A 65 7.88 2.24 -17.36
C MET A 65 8.10 1.00 -18.20
N ASN A 66 9.31 0.47 -18.19
CA ASN A 66 9.63 -0.79 -18.86
C ASN A 66 9.19 -1.94 -17.96
N LEU A 67 7.98 -2.48 -18.20
CA LEU A 67 7.43 -3.59 -17.44
C LEU A 67 8.15 -4.89 -17.78
N GLN A 68 8.56 -5.64 -16.77
CA GLN A 68 9.15 -6.97 -16.93
C GLN A 68 8.06 -8.04 -16.81
N ILE A 69 7.24 -8.15 -17.87
CA ILE A 69 6.11 -9.07 -17.90
C ILE A 69 6.59 -10.50 -18.07
N SER A 70 6.16 -11.38 -17.17
CA SER A 70 6.39 -12.83 -17.25
C SER A 70 5.22 -13.59 -16.60
N PRO A 71 5.02 -14.89 -16.95
CA PRO A 71 4.03 -15.73 -16.31
C PRO A 71 4.33 -15.90 -14.81
N GLN A 72 3.34 -15.62 -13.98
CA GLN A 72 3.46 -15.68 -12.51
C GLN A 72 2.25 -16.36 -11.89
N LEU A 73 2.46 -17.10 -10.81
CA LEU A 73 1.41 -17.66 -9.97
C LEU A 73 0.97 -16.65 -8.93
N MET A 74 -0.32 -16.35 -8.88
CA MET A 74 -0.85 -15.30 -8.02
C MET A 74 -0.72 -15.64 -6.53
N ASP A 75 -0.95 -16.88 -6.15
CA ASP A 75 -0.79 -17.36 -4.78
C ASP A 75 0.65 -17.23 -4.28
N GLU A 76 1.65 -17.61 -5.09
CA GLU A 76 3.06 -17.43 -4.74
C GLU A 76 3.43 -15.94 -4.57
N MET A 77 2.93 -15.07 -5.46
CA MET A 77 3.17 -13.62 -5.32
C MET A 77 2.53 -13.03 -4.07
N ILE A 78 1.33 -13.50 -3.69
CA ILE A 78 0.66 -13.04 -2.46
C ILE A 78 1.46 -13.48 -1.24
N GLU A 79 1.88 -14.76 -1.16
CA GLU A 79 2.68 -15.25 -0.03
C GLU A 79 4.01 -14.49 0.09
N GLU A 80 4.71 -14.26 -1.00
CA GLU A 80 5.96 -13.48 -0.99
C GLU A 80 5.70 -12.02 -0.56
N ALA A 81 4.63 -11.40 -1.06
CA ALA A 81 4.26 -10.04 -0.66
C ALA A 81 3.99 -9.92 0.85
N LEU A 82 3.36 -10.95 1.46
CA LEU A 82 3.08 -10.97 2.89
C LEU A 82 4.35 -11.02 3.76
N HIS A 83 5.46 -11.56 3.25
CA HIS A 83 6.75 -11.48 3.94
C HIS A 83 7.30 -10.04 4.03
N HIS A 84 6.87 -9.16 3.14
CA HIS A 84 7.27 -7.75 3.11
C HIS A 84 6.32 -6.82 3.89
N VAL A 85 5.18 -7.32 4.35
CA VAL A 85 4.23 -6.55 5.14
C VAL A 85 4.84 -6.17 6.50
N ASN A 86 4.61 -4.93 6.91
CA ASN A 86 5.20 -4.33 8.11
C ASN A 86 4.95 -5.18 9.38
N ARG A 87 5.95 -5.28 10.27
CA ARG A 87 5.90 -6.02 11.54
C ARG A 87 4.75 -5.64 12.48
N LYS A 88 4.09 -4.50 12.29
CA LYS A 88 2.83 -4.15 12.97
C LYS A 88 1.67 -5.09 12.65
N SER A 89 1.82 -5.96 11.65
CA SER A 89 0.85 -7.02 11.34
C SER A 89 0.65 -8.02 12.47
N CYS A 90 1.60 -8.17 13.41
CA CYS A 90 1.41 -9.06 14.58
C CYS A 90 0.25 -8.64 15.51
N GLU A 91 -0.25 -7.42 15.38
CA GLU A 91 -1.44 -6.95 16.09
C GLU A 91 -2.75 -7.28 15.37
N HIS A 92 -2.68 -7.84 14.14
CA HIS A 92 -3.81 -8.22 13.29
C HIS A 92 -3.74 -9.71 12.94
N THR A 93 -4.87 -10.31 12.63
CA THR A 93 -4.92 -11.68 12.11
C THR A 93 -5.02 -11.61 10.59
N ILE A 94 -3.97 -12.04 9.89
CA ILE A 94 -3.95 -12.09 8.43
C ILE A 94 -4.16 -13.55 8.01
N THR A 95 -5.13 -13.79 7.14
CA THR A 95 -5.47 -15.12 6.60
C THR A 95 -5.49 -15.08 5.08
N THR A 96 -5.09 -16.18 4.46
CA THR A 96 -5.13 -16.37 3.01
C THR A 96 -6.12 -17.48 2.66
N GLN A 97 -6.80 -17.33 1.53
CA GLN A 97 -7.73 -18.33 1.00
C GLN A 97 -7.59 -18.40 -0.51
N TYR A 98 -7.12 -19.52 -1.00
CA TYR A 98 -6.97 -19.80 -2.42
C TYR A 98 -7.90 -20.94 -2.82
N GLY A 99 -8.39 -20.94 -4.07
CA GLY A 99 -9.07 -22.08 -4.67
C GLY A 99 -8.06 -23.16 -5.13
N ASP A 100 -8.58 -24.31 -5.53
CA ASP A 100 -7.76 -25.42 -6.07
C ASP A 100 -7.25 -25.16 -7.51
N GLU A 101 -7.58 -24.01 -8.09
CA GLU A 101 -7.25 -23.67 -9.47
C GLU A 101 -5.90 -22.95 -9.56
N ILE A 102 -5.15 -23.25 -10.63
CA ILE A 102 -3.92 -22.53 -10.95
C ILE A 102 -4.29 -21.12 -11.42
N LEU A 103 -3.85 -20.12 -10.70
CA LEU A 103 -4.11 -18.70 -10.96
C LEU A 103 -2.90 -18.05 -11.64
N LEU A 104 -2.75 -18.28 -12.96
CA LEU A 104 -1.63 -17.78 -13.75
C LEU A 104 -1.97 -16.43 -14.40
N VAL A 105 -1.06 -15.45 -14.27
CA VAL A 105 -1.16 -14.12 -14.85
C VAL A 105 0.16 -13.71 -15.52
N ASN A 106 0.11 -12.88 -16.57
CA ASN A 106 1.29 -12.30 -17.20
C ASN A 106 1.51 -10.88 -16.66
N VAL A 107 2.46 -10.72 -15.75
CA VAL A 107 2.66 -9.46 -15.02
C VAL A 107 4.13 -9.23 -14.66
N ASP A 108 4.45 -8.00 -14.26
CA ASP A 108 5.66 -7.68 -13.51
C ASP A 108 5.40 -8.02 -12.03
N ALA A 109 5.99 -9.13 -11.56
CA ALA A 109 5.77 -9.68 -10.23
C ALA A 109 6.05 -8.65 -9.13
N ARG A 110 7.13 -7.87 -9.26
CA ARG A 110 7.54 -6.87 -8.28
C ARG A 110 6.45 -5.79 -8.08
N LEU A 111 5.84 -5.34 -9.18
CA LEU A 111 4.81 -4.31 -9.13
C LEU A 111 3.48 -4.87 -8.57
N ILE A 112 3.12 -6.10 -8.92
CA ILE A 112 1.90 -6.71 -8.34
C ILE A 112 2.09 -7.04 -6.86
N MET A 113 3.26 -7.52 -6.43
CA MET A 113 3.55 -7.65 -5.00
C MET A 113 3.45 -6.32 -4.26
N GLN A 114 3.90 -5.21 -4.86
CA GLN A 114 3.73 -3.87 -4.29
C GLN A 114 2.25 -3.48 -4.15
N VAL A 115 1.39 -3.86 -5.09
CA VAL A 115 -0.08 -3.67 -4.95
C VAL A 115 -0.59 -4.42 -3.73
N VAL A 116 -0.25 -5.71 -3.59
CA VAL A 116 -0.69 -6.54 -2.44
C VAL A 116 -0.22 -5.92 -1.12
N VAL A 117 1.07 -5.58 -1.01
CA VAL A 117 1.63 -4.94 0.19
C VAL A 117 0.88 -3.64 0.52
N ASN A 118 0.67 -2.76 -0.46
CA ASN A 118 -0.04 -1.50 -0.24
C ASN A 118 -1.48 -1.71 0.25
N LEU A 119 -2.20 -2.69 -0.29
CA LEU A 119 -3.57 -2.96 0.13
C LEU A 119 -3.63 -3.56 1.55
N VAL A 120 -2.72 -4.46 1.88
CA VAL A 120 -2.64 -5.07 3.21
C VAL A 120 -2.19 -4.03 4.26
N ASP A 121 -1.19 -3.21 3.95
CA ASP A 121 -0.74 -2.12 4.83
C ASP A 121 -1.86 -1.09 5.08
N ASN A 122 -2.67 -0.80 4.06
CA ASN A 122 -3.86 0.03 4.24
C ASN A 122 -4.86 -0.63 5.20
N ALA A 123 -5.15 -1.92 5.05
CA ALA A 123 -6.04 -2.64 5.95
C ALA A 123 -5.52 -2.60 7.39
N ILE A 124 -4.23 -2.87 7.62
CA ILE A 124 -3.60 -2.79 8.95
C ILE A 124 -3.72 -1.38 9.54
N LYS A 125 -3.49 -0.37 8.72
CA LYS A 125 -3.44 1.03 9.15
C LYS A 125 -4.80 1.60 9.55
N TYR A 126 -5.85 1.23 8.80
CA TYR A 126 -7.18 1.82 8.96
C TYR A 126 -8.15 0.96 9.77
N THR A 127 -7.67 -0.14 10.34
CA THR A 127 -8.47 -1.00 11.21
C THR A 127 -7.92 -1.01 12.64
N PRO A 128 -8.77 -1.23 13.65
CA PRO A 128 -8.32 -1.38 15.03
C PRO A 128 -7.40 -2.59 15.22
N VAL A 129 -6.55 -2.53 16.23
CA VAL A 129 -5.77 -3.69 16.70
C VAL A 129 -6.70 -4.88 16.97
N GLY A 130 -6.27 -6.08 16.57
CA GLY A 130 -7.07 -7.30 16.68
C GLY A 130 -8.02 -7.54 15.50
N SER A 131 -8.07 -6.65 14.50
CA SER A 131 -8.87 -6.86 13.30
C SER A 131 -8.37 -8.05 12.47
N VAL A 132 -9.28 -8.62 11.69
CA VAL A 132 -9.01 -9.72 10.75
C VAL A 132 -8.90 -9.14 9.34
N ILE A 133 -7.82 -9.50 8.65
CA ILE A 133 -7.58 -9.16 7.25
C ILE A 133 -7.53 -10.49 6.48
N GLN A 134 -8.42 -10.67 5.52
CA GLN A 134 -8.49 -11.86 4.69
C GLN A 134 -8.09 -11.52 3.27
N ILE A 135 -7.13 -12.28 2.73
CA ILE A 135 -6.75 -12.19 1.32
C ILE A 135 -7.27 -13.43 0.62
N SER A 136 -8.05 -13.26 -0.44
CA SER A 136 -8.54 -14.38 -1.25
C SER A 136 -8.21 -14.16 -2.71
N ALA A 137 -7.83 -15.23 -3.41
CA ALA A 137 -7.60 -15.21 -4.84
C ALA A 137 -8.39 -16.32 -5.52
N TYR A 138 -9.05 -15.98 -6.62
CA TYR A 138 -9.92 -16.90 -7.36
C TYR A 138 -10.05 -16.47 -8.83
N ARG A 139 -10.53 -17.40 -9.66
CA ARG A 139 -10.84 -17.11 -11.07
C ARG A 139 -12.29 -16.69 -11.22
N LYS A 140 -12.50 -15.65 -12.02
CA LYS A 140 -13.82 -15.18 -12.44
C LYS A 140 -13.75 -14.59 -13.84
N ASP A 141 -14.60 -15.05 -14.76
CA ASP A 141 -14.77 -14.48 -16.12
C ASP A 141 -13.43 -14.23 -16.85
N HIS A 142 -12.56 -15.23 -16.94
CA HIS A 142 -11.23 -15.15 -17.55
C HIS A 142 -10.28 -14.12 -16.87
N GLN A 143 -10.55 -13.79 -15.65
CA GLN A 143 -9.70 -12.94 -14.83
C GLN A 143 -9.29 -13.67 -13.55
N VAL A 144 -8.11 -13.34 -13.06
CA VAL A 144 -7.70 -13.65 -11.68
C VAL A 144 -8.07 -12.46 -10.82
N VAL A 145 -8.90 -12.70 -9.82
CA VAL A 145 -9.39 -11.69 -8.88
C VAL A 145 -8.74 -11.92 -7.53
N VAL A 146 -8.26 -10.85 -6.92
CA VAL A 146 -7.73 -10.86 -5.56
C VAL A 146 -8.52 -9.86 -4.72
N ASP A 147 -9.08 -10.35 -3.63
CA ASP A 147 -9.79 -9.56 -2.63
C ASP A 147 -8.92 -9.41 -1.37
N VAL A 148 -8.75 -8.19 -0.90
CA VAL A 148 -8.20 -7.87 0.43
C VAL A 148 -9.35 -7.31 1.25
N ALA A 149 -9.87 -8.13 2.16
CA ALA A 149 -11.03 -7.82 2.99
C ALA A 149 -10.60 -7.55 4.43
N ASP A 150 -11.09 -6.48 5.02
CA ASP A 150 -10.94 -6.16 6.44
C ASP A 150 -12.31 -6.16 7.15
N ASN A 151 -12.30 -6.32 8.46
CA ASN A 151 -13.47 -6.20 9.33
C ASN A 151 -13.48 -4.89 10.13
N GLY A 152 -12.86 -3.86 9.61
CA GLY A 152 -12.76 -2.54 10.22
C GLY A 152 -14.04 -1.72 10.15
N PRO A 153 -13.94 -0.38 10.32
CA PRO A 153 -15.10 0.53 10.33
C PRO A 153 -15.74 0.74 8.94
N GLY A 154 -15.09 0.27 7.87
CA GLY A 154 -15.53 0.54 6.49
C GLY A 154 -15.24 1.95 6.01
N ILE A 155 -15.60 2.24 4.77
CA ILE A 155 -15.39 3.52 4.10
C ILE A 155 -16.74 4.10 3.71
N PRO A 156 -17.09 5.33 4.16
CA PRO A 156 -18.35 5.99 3.81
C PRO A 156 -18.50 6.14 2.29
N ASP A 157 -19.71 5.98 1.75
CA ASP A 157 -19.99 6.03 0.31
C ASP A 157 -19.45 7.30 -0.37
N ARG A 158 -19.57 8.45 0.31
CA ARG A 158 -19.05 9.74 -0.17
C ARG A 158 -17.52 9.75 -0.35
N ALA A 159 -16.79 8.86 0.33
CA ALA A 159 -15.34 8.79 0.30
C ALA A 159 -14.82 7.72 -0.69
N LYS A 160 -15.66 6.72 -1.06
CA LYS A 160 -15.24 5.58 -1.89
C LYS A 160 -14.63 5.96 -3.24
N ALA A 161 -15.16 7.00 -3.90
CA ALA A 161 -14.59 7.50 -5.15
C ALA A 161 -13.28 8.26 -4.90
N GLN A 162 -13.19 8.98 -3.79
CA GLN A 162 -12.07 9.86 -3.48
C GLN A 162 -10.82 9.11 -2.96
N VAL A 163 -10.98 7.92 -2.38
CA VAL A 163 -9.83 7.16 -1.85
C VAL A 163 -8.79 6.79 -2.91
N PHE A 164 -9.18 6.80 -4.20
CA PHE A 164 -8.29 6.57 -5.33
C PHE A 164 -7.67 7.86 -5.90
N GLU A 165 -8.04 9.03 -5.38
CA GLU A 165 -7.45 10.31 -5.78
C GLU A 165 -6.10 10.52 -5.09
N MET A 166 -5.15 11.12 -5.82
CA MET A 166 -3.84 11.45 -5.25
C MET A 166 -3.99 12.40 -4.07
N PHE A 167 -3.25 12.13 -3.00
CA PHE A 167 -3.21 12.95 -1.77
C PHE A 167 -4.50 12.97 -0.97
N TYR A 168 -5.45 12.11 -1.29
CA TYR A 168 -6.63 11.93 -0.45
C TYR A 168 -6.26 11.13 0.81
N THR A 169 -6.44 11.74 1.95
CA THR A 169 -6.33 11.10 3.27
C THR A 169 -7.68 11.22 3.96
N GLY A 170 -8.34 10.10 4.22
CA GLY A 170 -9.62 10.10 4.93
C GLY A 170 -9.51 10.75 6.32
N GLN A 171 -10.62 11.31 6.83
CA GLN A 171 -10.72 11.86 8.20
C GLN A 171 -10.81 10.73 9.25
N SER A 172 -9.94 9.75 9.24
CA SER A 172 -9.98 8.68 10.24
C SER A 172 -9.15 9.07 11.45
N ARG A 173 -9.75 9.04 12.64
CA ARG A 173 -9.06 9.26 13.92
C ARG A 173 -7.98 8.20 14.21
N ILE A 174 -8.04 7.06 13.55
CA ILE A 174 -7.08 5.96 13.68
C ILE A 174 -5.79 6.27 12.91
N ALA A 175 -5.89 7.03 11.82
CA ALA A 175 -4.76 7.38 10.95
C ALA A 175 -3.87 8.51 11.49
N ASP A 176 -4.24 9.18 12.59
CA ASP A 176 -3.46 10.31 13.14
C ASP A 176 -2.07 9.92 13.66
N SER A 177 -1.83 8.62 13.91
CA SER A 177 -0.52 8.11 14.35
C SER A 177 0.45 7.75 13.21
N HIS A 178 -0.02 7.67 11.95
CA HIS A 178 0.79 7.27 10.80
C HIS A 178 0.62 8.25 9.65
N ARG A 179 1.68 8.94 9.29
CA ARG A 179 1.72 9.86 8.14
C ARG A 179 1.39 9.10 6.86
N SER A 180 0.21 9.35 6.29
CA SER A 180 -0.23 8.80 5.01
C SER A 180 -0.34 9.90 3.98
N LEU A 181 0.25 9.67 2.83
CA LEU A 181 0.25 10.65 1.73
C LEU A 181 -0.91 10.51 0.77
N GLY A 182 -1.71 9.45 0.92
CA GLY A 182 -2.75 9.16 -0.06
C GLY A 182 -2.21 8.85 -1.45
N LEU A 183 -1.02 8.23 -1.56
CA LEU A 183 -0.42 7.81 -2.83
C LEU A 183 -0.50 6.30 -3.06
N GLY A 184 -0.70 5.49 -2.02
CA GLY A 184 -0.70 4.03 -2.13
C GLY A 184 -1.79 3.51 -3.09
N LEU A 185 -3.04 3.92 -2.90
CA LEU A 185 -4.15 3.48 -3.76
C LEU A 185 -4.07 4.03 -5.20
N PRO A 186 -3.73 5.31 -5.44
CA PRO A 186 -3.43 5.79 -6.79
C PRO A 186 -2.32 5.00 -7.48
N LEU A 187 -1.24 4.65 -6.76
CA LEU A 187 -0.17 3.82 -7.30
C LEU A 187 -0.66 2.41 -7.65
N CYS A 188 -1.44 1.77 -6.77
CA CYS A 188 -2.06 0.47 -7.06
C CYS A 188 -2.90 0.53 -8.33
N ARG A 189 -3.72 1.57 -8.49
CA ARG A 189 -4.56 1.75 -9.68
C ARG A 189 -3.72 1.93 -10.95
N ALA A 190 -2.66 2.74 -10.90
CA ALA A 190 -1.76 2.94 -12.02
C ALA A 190 -1.06 1.64 -12.43
N ILE A 191 -0.52 0.89 -11.48
CA ILE A 191 0.12 -0.41 -11.72
C ILE A 191 -0.86 -1.38 -12.37
N LEU A 192 -2.04 -1.56 -11.80
CA LEU A 192 -3.05 -2.49 -12.31
C LEU A 192 -3.53 -2.10 -13.72
N THR A 193 -3.76 -0.81 -13.96
CA THR A 193 -4.12 -0.31 -15.29
C THR A 193 -3.04 -0.62 -16.32
N ALA A 194 -1.77 -0.46 -15.98
CA ALA A 194 -0.65 -0.79 -16.88
C ALA A 194 -0.55 -2.30 -17.20
N HIS A 195 -1.14 -3.15 -16.37
CA HIS A 195 -1.24 -4.60 -16.59
C HIS A 195 -2.60 -5.03 -17.18
N GLY A 196 -3.43 -4.08 -17.63
CA GLY A 196 -4.77 -4.37 -18.17
C GLY A 196 -5.79 -4.80 -17.11
N GLY A 197 -5.49 -4.54 -15.85
CA GLY A 197 -6.34 -4.88 -14.71
C GLY A 197 -7.17 -3.71 -14.20
N THR A 198 -7.92 -3.98 -13.13
CA THR A 198 -8.80 -3.01 -12.46
C THR A 198 -8.65 -3.09 -10.95
N LEU A 199 -8.99 -2.00 -10.26
CA LEU A 199 -9.07 -1.90 -8.80
C LEU A 199 -10.43 -1.33 -8.41
N THR A 200 -11.14 -2.01 -7.52
CA THR A 200 -12.46 -1.63 -7.02
C THR A 200 -12.52 -1.68 -5.50
N LEU A 201 -13.52 -1.01 -4.94
CA LEU A 201 -13.80 -0.98 -3.51
C LEU A 201 -15.27 -1.27 -3.28
N ARG A 202 -15.56 -2.18 -2.34
CA ARG A 202 -16.91 -2.50 -1.87
C ARG A 202 -16.95 -2.66 -0.36
N ASP A 203 -18.15 -2.61 0.22
CA ASP A 203 -18.31 -2.90 1.64
C ASP A 203 -18.12 -4.38 1.94
N ASN A 204 -17.53 -4.66 3.10
CA ASN A 204 -17.50 -5.99 3.67
C ASN A 204 -18.73 -6.18 4.60
N ILE A 205 -19.23 -7.41 4.71
CA ILE A 205 -20.38 -7.76 5.55
C ILE A 205 -19.89 -8.62 6.72
N PRO A 206 -20.27 -8.30 7.96
CA PRO A 206 -21.20 -7.23 8.38
C PRO A 206 -20.57 -5.85 8.45
N ASN A 207 -19.25 -5.70 8.54
CA ASN A 207 -18.51 -4.45 8.62
C ASN A 207 -17.17 -4.55 7.90
N GLY A 208 -16.63 -3.43 7.44
CA GLY A 208 -15.31 -3.32 6.85
C GLY A 208 -15.32 -2.96 5.38
N SER A 209 -14.18 -3.16 4.74
CA SER A 209 -13.98 -2.85 3.33
C SER A 209 -13.37 -4.04 2.61
N VAL A 210 -13.63 -4.15 1.32
CA VAL A 210 -12.96 -5.09 0.42
C VAL A 210 -12.37 -4.29 -0.74
N PHE A 211 -11.06 -4.25 -0.81
CA PHE A 211 -10.34 -3.83 -2.01
C PHE A 211 -10.15 -5.04 -2.91
N SER A 212 -10.65 -4.96 -4.13
CA SER A 212 -10.63 -6.05 -5.09
C SER A 212 -9.90 -5.61 -6.34
N PHE A 213 -8.88 -6.37 -6.75
CA PHE A 213 -8.27 -6.15 -8.04
C PHE A 213 -8.42 -7.38 -8.94
N ALA A 214 -8.51 -7.13 -10.23
CA ALA A 214 -8.63 -8.17 -11.25
C ALA A 214 -7.57 -7.97 -12.32
N LEU A 215 -6.96 -9.07 -12.76
CA LEU A 215 -5.97 -9.12 -13.83
C LEU A 215 -6.40 -10.14 -14.89
N PRO A 216 -6.10 -9.90 -16.18
CA PRO A 216 -6.35 -10.91 -17.21
C PRO A 216 -5.64 -12.22 -16.87
N GLN A 217 -6.37 -13.33 -16.93
CA GLN A 217 -5.79 -14.65 -16.76
C GLN A 217 -4.87 -14.97 -17.94
N SER A 218 -3.70 -15.54 -17.67
CA SER A 218 -2.85 -16.12 -18.70
C SER A 218 -3.32 -17.54 -19.01
N GLU A 219 -3.42 -17.88 -20.29
CA GLU A 219 -3.64 -19.27 -20.71
C GLU A 219 -2.31 -20.05 -20.59
N VAL A 220 -2.40 -21.21 -19.94
CA VAL A 220 -1.27 -22.17 -19.94
C VAL A 220 -1.27 -22.85 -21.32
N ASN A 221 -0.49 -22.34 -22.27
CA ASN A 221 -0.20 -23.09 -23.46
C ASN A 221 0.77 -24.23 -23.10
N ILE A 222 0.25 -25.36 -22.71
CA ILE A 222 1.02 -26.61 -22.64
C ILE A 222 1.26 -27.02 -24.09
N HIS A 223 2.37 -26.57 -24.66
CA HIS A 223 2.86 -27.21 -25.90
C HIS A 223 3.40 -28.59 -25.48
N GLU A 224 2.65 -29.65 -25.86
CA GLU A 224 3.16 -31.02 -25.89
C GLU A 224 4.33 -31.16 -26.86
#